data_5a3d29cde8553c33d8706551c0fc331e
#
_entry.id   5a3d29cde8553c33d8706551c0fc331e
#
_cell.length_a   1.000
_cell.length_b   1.000
_cell.length_c   1.000
_cell.angle_alpha   90.00
_cell.angle_beta   90.00
_cell.angle_gamma   90.00
#
_symmetry.space_group_name_H-M   'P 1'
#
loop_
_entity.id
_entity.type
_entity.pdbx_description
1 polymer ?
#
loop_
_entity_poly.entity_id
_entity_poly.type
_entity_poly.pdbx_seq_one_letter_code
_entity_poly.pdbx_strand_id
1 'polypeptide(L)'
;MDRPLTPSDFWAKLKYKDDDRSTGEIVDWHPLLAHSADVAAVTEALLTRTILRDRLASLIGWDDLSDVHVARLSALAALHDAGKVTQGFQNRAFGRTPESDHVTPMVNVYHASDPLAYLAPLGITDLKDWTADLDVLGHLLLATFGHHGTPVTPGAHDPMLWEDSDDRDPEAGLTRLDTHVREWFPAAYDGTAPAFPATPAFQHAFNGLLTLADWIGSDTSFFPFADTLDAPMERARSHAAEAVDALFLDPDASRAALSADSGFDQILGQPDWDPYPIQEAVRDVPLHDNGGLAVLESDTGSGKTEAALARYVRLFRKGLVDGLYFAVPTRTAATQLHDRVTAAVKRLFPEDQRPPVVQ
;
A
#
# COMPACT_ATOMS: atom_id res chain seq x y z
N MET A 1 -21.14 18.60 -11.27
CA MET A 1 -22.14 18.21 -12.29
C MET A 1 -22.47 16.77 -12.05
N ASP A 2 -23.75 16.45 -11.87
CA ASP A 2 -24.17 15.07 -11.62
C ASP A 2 -23.97 14.27 -12.92
N ARG A 3 -22.91 13.44 -12.97
CA ARG A 3 -22.71 12.50 -14.05
C ARG A 3 -23.53 11.24 -13.73
N PRO A 4 -24.62 10.96 -14.48
CA PRO A 4 -25.42 9.78 -14.21
C PRO A 4 -24.61 8.51 -14.47
N LEU A 5 -24.67 7.57 -13.53
CA LEU A 5 -24.10 6.23 -13.73
C LEU A 5 -25.04 5.45 -14.65
N THR A 6 -24.49 4.94 -15.74
CA THR A 6 -25.22 4.08 -16.67
C THR A 6 -24.82 2.60 -16.53
N PRO A 7 -25.68 1.65 -16.91
CA PRO A 7 -25.33 0.24 -16.84
C PRO A 7 -24.09 -0.18 -17.65
N SER A 8 -23.69 0.60 -18.66
CA SER A 8 -22.49 0.34 -19.47
C SER A 8 -21.18 0.90 -18.86
N ASP A 9 -21.28 1.67 -17.77
CA ASP A 9 -20.11 2.18 -17.08
C ASP A 9 -19.49 1.12 -16.15
N PHE A 10 -18.16 1.13 -16.02
CA PHE A 10 -17.44 0.39 -14.99
C PHE A 10 -17.06 1.36 -13.85
N TRP A 11 -17.81 1.28 -12.77
CA TRP A 11 -17.54 2.05 -11.56
C TRP A 11 -16.59 1.31 -10.61
N ALA A 12 -15.77 2.05 -9.87
CA ALA A 12 -14.96 1.53 -8.78
C ALA A 12 -15.52 1.91 -7.41
N LYS A 13 -16.03 3.13 -7.28
CA LYS A 13 -16.59 3.65 -6.02
C LYS A 13 -17.87 4.42 -6.29
N LEU A 14 -18.77 4.37 -5.30
CA LEU A 14 -20.05 5.06 -5.33
C LEU A 14 -20.15 5.99 -4.12
N LYS A 15 -20.68 7.17 -4.36
CA LYS A 15 -21.10 8.10 -3.31
C LYS A 15 -22.63 8.08 -3.23
N TYR A 16 -23.13 7.78 -2.04
CA TYR A 16 -24.54 7.79 -1.76
C TYR A 16 -24.94 9.11 -1.14
N LYS A 17 -26.21 9.49 -1.31
CA LYS A 17 -26.79 10.66 -0.66
C LYS A 17 -26.66 10.53 0.85
N ASP A 18 -26.25 11.63 1.48
CA ASP A 18 -26.02 11.71 2.93
C ASP A 18 -25.05 10.64 3.48
N ASP A 19 -24.18 10.09 2.60
CA ASP A 19 -23.26 8.97 2.87
C ASP A 19 -23.97 7.69 3.38
N ASP A 20 -25.27 7.58 3.14
CA ASP A 20 -26.11 6.46 3.57
C ASP A 20 -26.45 5.53 2.40
N ARG A 21 -25.81 4.35 2.39
CA ARG A 21 -26.07 3.30 1.39
C ARG A 21 -27.51 2.76 1.43
N SER A 22 -28.19 2.88 2.57
CA SER A 22 -29.57 2.38 2.70
C SER A 22 -30.57 3.16 1.86
N THR A 23 -30.24 4.39 1.47
CA THR A 23 -31.09 5.22 0.58
C THR A 23 -31.14 4.66 -0.84
N GLY A 24 -30.09 3.97 -1.28
CA GLY A 24 -29.92 3.51 -2.65
C GLY A 24 -29.72 4.64 -3.68
N GLU A 25 -29.75 5.92 -3.26
CA GLU A 25 -29.60 7.08 -4.14
C GLU A 25 -28.09 7.38 -4.35
N ILE A 26 -27.57 7.04 -5.55
CA ILE A 26 -26.19 7.32 -5.94
C ILE A 26 -26.13 8.76 -6.46
N VAL A 27 -25.33 9.60 -5.82
CA VAL A 27 -25.15 11.02 -6.16
C VAL A 27 -23.86 11.28 -6.94
N ASP A 28 -22.87 10.39 -6.83
CA ASP A 28 -21.62 10.49 -7.56
C ASP A 28 -20.94 9.13 -7.65
N TRP A 29 -19.98 8.96 -8.59
CA TRP A 29 -19.26 7.71 -8.77
C TRP A 29 -17.87 7.93 -9.37
N HIS A 30 -16.92 7.07 -8.99
CA HIS A 30 -15.57 7.11 -9.47
C HIS A 30 -15.34 5.98 -10.49
N PRO A 31 -14.85 6.27 -11.71
CA PRO A 31 -14.62 5.25 -12.74
C PRO A 31 -13.52 4.27 -12.33
N LEU A 32 -13.65 3.01 -12.75
CA LEU A 32 -12.65 1.97 -12.51
C LEU A 32 -11.27 2.38 -13.05
N LEU A 33 -11.19 2.87 -14.28
CA LEU A 33 -9.91 3.33 -14.87
C LEU A 33 -9.27 4.46 -14.09
N ALA A 34 -10.06 5.40 -13.58
CA ALA A 34 -9.53 6.50 -12.78
C ALA A 34 -8.97 5.97 -11.45
N HIS A 35 -9.70 5.10 -10.76
CA HIS A 35 -9.22 4.49 -9.52
C HIS A 35 -7.98 3.60 -9.73
N SER A 36 -7.94 2.83 -10.80
CA SER A 36 -6.75 2.05 -11.17
C SER A 36 -5.53 2.95 -11.40
N ALA A 37 -5.71 4.11 -12.04
CA ALA A 37 -4.65 5.10 -12.20
C ALA A 37 -4.22 5.70 -10.85
N ASP A 38 -5.18 6.03 -9.96
CA ASP A 38 -4.89 6.60 -8.64
C ASP A 38 -4.00 5.66 -7.82
N VAL A 39 -4.36 4.38 -7.71
CA VAL A 39 -3.60 3.39 -6.93
C VAL A 39 -2.24 3.08 -7.56
N ALA A 40 -2.17 2.99 -8.89
CA ALA A 40 -0.92 2.79 -9.60
C ALA A 40 0.04 3.98 -9.42
N ALA A 41 -0.47 5.21 -9.49
CA ALA A 41 0.33 6.41 -9.28
C ALA A 41 0.82 6.53 -7.83
N VAL A 42 0.00 6.15 -6.84
CA VAL A 42 0.44 6.08 -5.43
C VAL A 42 1.54 5.03 -5.27
N THR A 43 1.40 3.86 -5.89
CA THR A 43 2.45 2.82 -5.85
C THR A 43 3.75 3.34 -6.47
N GLU A 44 3.69 3.99 -7.64
CA GLU A 44 4.84 4.63 -8.29
C GLU A 44 5.47 5.70 -7.38
N ALA A 45 4.67 6.56 -6.76
CA ALA A 45 5.14 7.61 -5.86
C ALA A 45 5.79 7.03 -4.60
N LEU A 46 5.19 6.01 -3.98
CA LEU A 46 5.77 5.33 -2.82
C LEU A 46 7.13 4.71 -3.14
N LEU A 47 7.30 4.15 -4.34
CA LEU A 47 8.55 3.53 -4.77
C LEU A 47 9.61 4.53 -5.27
N THR A 48 9.21 5.74 -5.68
CA THR A 48 10.15 6.73 -6.23
C THR A 48 10.48 7.86 -5.26
N ARG A 49 9.65 8.09 -4.25
CA ARG A 49 9.75 9.24 -3.33
C ARG A 49 10.01 8.84 -1.87
N THR A 50 10.05 7.54 -1.58
CA THR A 50 10.30 7.02 -0.23
C THR A 50 11.33 5.90 -0.27
N ILE A 51 11.75 5.46 0.92
CA ILE A 51 12.70 4.35 1.07
C ILE A 51 12.12 2.96 0.75
N LEU A 52 10.82 2.86 0.41
CA LEU A 52 10.16 1.57 0.21
C LEU A 52 10.74 0.79 -0.97
N ARG A 53 11.27 1.48 -1.99
CA ARG A 53 12.01 0.88 -3.10
C ARG A 53 13.21 0.07 -2.60
N ASP A 54 14.05 0.68 -1.76
CA ASP A 54 15.26 0.04 -1.20
C ASP A 54 14.88 -1.11 -0.25
N ARG A 55 13.79 -0.94 0.51
CA ARG A 55 13.30 -2.00 1.42
C ARG A 55 12.81 -3.22 0.64
N LEU A 56 12.08 -3.03 -0.45
CA LEU A 56 11.67 -4.13 -1.32
C LEU A 56 12.87 -4.80 -2.01
N ALA A 57 13.84 -4.03 -2.53
CA ALA A 57 15.06 -4.56 -3.12
C ALA A 57 15.83 -5.44 -2.13
N SER A 58 15.99 -4.97 -0.89
CA SER A 58 16.69 -5.71 0.17
C SER A 58 16.05 -7.06 0.48
N LEU A 59 14.73 -7.21 0.37
CA LEU A 59 14.03 -8.48 0.62
C LEU A 59 14.40 -9.58 -0.38
N ILE A 60 14.87 -9.20 -1.57
CA ILE A 60 15.30 -10.12 -2.62
C ILE A 60 16.82 -10.11 -2.83
N GLY A 61 17.55 -9.46 -1.91
CA GLY A 61 19.01 -9.42 -1.92
C GLY A 61 19.60 -8.53 -3.03
N TRP A 62 18.82 -7.55 -3.52
CA TRP A 62 19.29 -6.58 -4.51
C TRP A 62 19.64 -5.26 -3.85
N ASP A 63 20.58 -4.53 -4.48
CA ASP A 63 20.97 -3.19 -4.01
C ASP A 63 19.89 -2.14 -4.33
N ASP A 64 19.15 -2.31 -5.44
CA ASP A 64 18.07 -1.42 -5.86
C ASP A 64 17.08 -2.14 -6.80
N LEU A 65 15.85 -1.61 -6.91
CA LEU A 65 14.91 -1.92 -7.97
C LEU A 65 15.09 -0.89 -9.10
N SER A 66 15.34 -1.33 -10.34
CA SER A 66 15.41 -0.40 -11.48
C SER A 66 14.06 0.27 -11.75
N ASP A 67 14.04 1.34 -12.56
CA ASP A 67 12.80 2.01 -12.96
C ASP A 67 11.85 1.07 -13.73
N VAL A 68 12.39 0.06 -14.42
CA VAL A 68 11.58 -1.00 -15.05
C VAL A 68 10.84 -1.83 -13.99
N HIS A 69 11.49 -2.15 -12.88
CA HIS A 69 10.84 -2.87 -11.77
C HIS A 69 9.76 -2.02 -11.11
N VAL A 70 10.03 -0.72 -10.91
CA VAL A 70 9.02 0.23 -10.39
C VAL A 70 7.82 0.27 -11.33
N ALA A 71 8.04 0.40 -12.64
CA ALA A 71 6.97 0.40 -13.63
C ALA A 71 6.17 -0.92 -13.63
N ARG A 72 6.83 -2.08 -13.50
CA ARG A 72 6.16 -3.40 -13.40
C ARG A 72 5.28 -3.51 -12.15
N LEU A 73 5.78 -3.10 -10.98
CA LEU A 73 4.99 -3.13 -9.74
C LEU A 73 3.81 -2.15 -9.79
N SER A 74 4.01 -0.97 -10.38
CA SER A 74 2.93 0.01 -10.58
C SER A 74 1.89 -0.48 -11.60
N ALA A 75 2.32 -1.16 -12.66
CA ALA A 75 1.41 -1.80 -13.62
C ALA A 75 0.58 -2.91 -12.94
N LEU A 76 1.20 -3.77 -12.11
CA LEU A 76 0.46 -4.75 -11.31
C LEU A 76 -0.53 -4.06 -10.37
N ALA A 77 -0.14 -2.96 -9.73
CA ALA A 77 -1.03 -2.20 -8.85
C ALA A 77 -2.25 -1.64 -9.60
N ALA A 78 -2.10 -1.22 -10.86
CA ALA A 78 -3.23 -0.80 -11.68
C ALA A 78 -4.27 -1.92 -11.88
N LEU A 79 -3.86 -3.18 -11.83
CA LEU A 79 -4.73 -4.35 -12.04
C LEU A 79 -5.44 -4.82 -10.75
N HIS A 80 -5.16 -4.23 -9.57
CA HIS A 80 -5.64 -4.74 -8.28
C HIS A 80 -7.15 -4.95 -8.23
N ASP A 81 -7.88 -4.06 -8.83
CA ASP A 81 -9.34 -4.00 -8.86
C ASP A 81 -9.96 -4.54 -10.15
N ALA A 82 -9.20 -5.29 -10.95
CA ALA A 82 -9.69 -5.85 -12.23
C ALA A 82 -11.01 -6.64 -12.09
N GLY A 83 -11.24 -7.28 -10.95
CA GLY A 83 -12.51 -7.98 -10.68
C GLY A 83 -13.74 -7.10 -10.60
N LYS A 84 -13.58 -5.77 -10.52
CA LYS A 84 -14.70 -4.83 -10.59
C LYS A 84 -15.39 -4.79 -11.96
N VAL A 85 -14.78 -5.34 -13.02
CA VAL A 85 -15.46 -5.47 -14.31
C VAL A 85 -16.57 -6.54 -14.31
N THR A 86 -16.58 -7.46 -13.35
CA THR A 86 -17.53 -8.56 -13.29
C THR A 86 -18.98 -8.08 -13.15
N GLN A 87 -19.90 -8.85 -13.71
CA GLN A 87 -21.35 -8.57 -13.59
C GLN A 87 -21.78 -8.45 -12.13
N GLY A 88 -21.29 -9.39 -11.28
CA GLY A 88 -21.67 -9.42 -9.87
C GLY A 88 -21.29 -8.17 -9.10
N PHE A 89 -20.11 -7.59 -9.37
CA PHE A 89 -19.71 -6.34 -8.73
C PHE A 89 -20.53 -5.16 -9.25
N GLN A 90 -20.66 -5.01 -10.55
CA GLN A 90 -21.33 -3.88 -11.17
C GLN A 90 -22.84 -3.85 -10.91
N ASN A 91 -23.47 -5.01 -10.76
CA ASN A 91 -24.89 -5.15 -10.45
C ASN A 91 -25.29 -4.52 -9.11
N ARG A 92 -24.35 -4.41 -8.17
CA ARG A 92 -24.57 -3.79 -6.83
C ARG A 92 -25.07 -2.35 -6.89
N ALA A 93 -24.68 -1.59 -7.93
CA ALA A 93 -25.14 -0.23 -8.13
C ALA A 93 -26.62 -0.14 -8.54
N PHE A 94 -27.17 -1.22 -9.10
CA PHE A 94 -28.50 -1.26 -9.71
C PHE A 94 -29.44 -2.22 -9.00
N GLY A 95 -29.01 -2.86 -7.89
CA GLY A 95 -29.80 -3.86 -7.17
C GLY A 95 -30.14 -5.08 -8.04
N ARG A 96 -29.25 -5.45 -8.97
CA ARG A 96 -29.42 -6.60 -9.87
C ARG A 96 -28.66 -7.81 -9.35
N THR A 97 -29.09 -9.00 -9.70
CA THR A 97 -28.41 -10.27 -9.38
C THR A 97 -27.77 -10.86 -10.61
N PRO A 98 -26.67 -11.66 -10.48
CA PRO A 98 -25.98 -11.98 -9.24
C PRO A 98 -25.21 -10.78 -8.67
N GLU A 99 -24.93 -10.80 -7.35
CA GLU A 99 -24.00 -9.87 -6.71
C GLU A 99 -22.76 -10.61 -6.22
N SER A 100 -21.59 -9.96 -6.34
CA SER A 100 -20.33 -10.45 -5.77
C SER A 100 -19.44 -9.27 -5.30
N ASP A 101 -18.43 -9.59 -4.50
CA ASP A 101 -17.28 -8.69 -4.33
C ASP A 101 -16.39 -8.72 -5.58
N HIS A 102 -15.29 -7.97 -5.58
CA HIS A 102 -14.35 -7.89 -6.73
C HIS A 102 -13.13 -8.80 -6.57
N VAL A 103 -12.80 -9.23 -5.35
CA VAL A 103 -11.64 -10.08 -5.06
C VAL A 103 -11.94 -11.53 -5.38
N THR A 104 -13.06 -12.05 -4.85
CA THR A 104 -13.45 -13.44 -4.98
C THR A 104 -13.51 -13.93 -6.44
N PRO A 105 -14.13 -13.23 -7.41
CA PRO A 105 -14.13 -13.66 -8.80
C PRO A 105 -12.74 -13.78 -9.41
N MET A 106 -11.83 -12.82 -9.12
CA MET A 106 -10.46 -12.82 -9.64
C MET A 106 -9.63 -13.97 -9.06
N VAL A 107 -9.74 -14.21 -7.76
CA VAL A 107 -9.02 -15.30 -7.09
C VAL A 107 -9.55 -16.66 -7.53
N ASN A 108 -10.86 -16.80 -7.71
CA ASN A 108 -11.49 -18.06 -8.10
C ASN A 108 -11.20 -18.47 -9.57
N VAL A 109 -10.73 -17.55 -10.42
CA VAL A 109 -10.27 -17.87 -11.78
C VAL A 109 -9.19 -18.96 -11.78
N TYR A 110 -8.36 -19.03 -10.72
CA TYR A 110 -7.35 -20.10 -10.60
C TYR A 110 -7.93 -21.52 -10.55
N HIS A 111 -9.23 -21.67 -10.25
CA HIS A 111 -9.96 -22.93 -10.28
C HIS A 111 -10.89 -23.08 -11.50
N ALA A 112 -10.84 -22.15 -12.45
CA ALA A 112 -11.50 -22.31 -13.73
C ALA A 112 -10.89 -23.46 -14.53
N SER A 113 -11.64 -24.05 -15.45
CA SER A 113 -11.13 -25.08 -16.36
C SER A 113 -10.03 -24.57 -17.29
N ASP A 114 -10.08 -23.28 -17.63
CA ASP A 114 -9.04 -22.55 -18.36
C ASP A 114 -8.86 -21.16 -17.72
N PRO A 115 -7.97 -21.02 -16.71
CA PRO A 115 -7.71 -19.75 -16.06
C PRO A 115 -7.20 -18.67 -17.03
N LEU A 116 -6.42 -19.07 -18.05
CA LEU A 116 -5.84 -18.12 -18.99
C LEU A 116 -6.91 -17.46 -19.86
N ALA A 117 -8.01 -18.14 -20.18
CA ALA A 117 -9.10 -17.53 -20.94
C ALA A 117 -9.65 -16.27 -20.26
N TYR A 118 -9.70 -16.25 -18.91
CA TYR A 118 -10.17 -15.09 -18.13
C TYR A 118 -9.13 -14.03 -17.89
N LEU A 119 -7.84 -14.41 -17.87
CA LEU A 119 -6.74 -13.50 -17.56
C LEU A 119 -6.03 -12.94 -18.80
N ALA A 120 -6.18 -13.60 -19.97
CA ALA A 120 -5.57 -13.15 -21.22
C ALA A 120 -5.96 -11.72 -21.62
N PRO A 121 -7.22 -11.25 -21.43
CA PRO A 121 -7.59 -9.87 -21.73
C PRO A 121 -6.85 -8.81 -20.92
N LEU A 122 -6.26 -9.20 -19.77
CA LEU A 122 -5.34 -8.35 -18.97
C LEU A 122 -3.89 -8.43 -19.45
N GLY A 123 -3.59 -9.03 -20.59
CA GLY A 123 -2.23 -9.15 -21.09
C GLY A 123 -1.28 -9.99 -20.22
N ILE A 124 -1.82 -10.84 -19.33
CA ILE A 124 -1.02 -11.61 -18.34
C ILE A 124 0.03 -12.49 -19.00
N THR A 125 -0.20 -12.96 -20.21
CA THR A 125 0.77 -13.77 -20.97
C THR A 125 2.06 -13.02 -21.30
N ASP A 126 2.03 -11.69 -21.36
CA ASP A 126 3.17 -10.84 -21.65
C ASP A 126 4.01 -10.57 -20.40
N LEU A 127 3.46 -10.88 -19.21
CA LEU A 127 4.15 -10.67 -17.93
C LEU A 127 5.06 -11.84 -17.55
N LYS A 128 5.08 -12.93 -18.32
CA LYS A 128 5.84 -14.15 -18.01
C LYS A 128 7.33 -13.90 -17.75
N ASP A 129 7.92 -12.92 -18.44
CA ASP A 129 9.34 -12.60 -18.34
C ASP A 129 9.63 -11.59 -17.19
N TRP A 130 8.61 -11.16 -16.46
CA TRP A 130 8.78 -10.29 -15.29
C TRP A 130 9.22 -11.05 -14.04
N THR A 131 8.96 -12.35 -14.01
CA THR A 131 9.22 -13.23 -12.86
C THR A 131 10.07 -14.43 -13.26
N ALA A 132 10.71 -15.06 -12.27
CA ALA A 132 11.59 -16.21 -12.50
C ALA A 132 10.87 -17.39 -13.16
N ASP A 133 9.58 -17.58 -12.85
CA ASP A 133 8.72 -18.60 -13.42
C ASP A 133 7.22 -18.19 -13.28
N LEU A 134 6.33 -19.03 -13.84
CA LEU A 134 4.89 -18.78 -13.81
C LEU A 134 4.26 -18.92 -12.41
N ASP A 135 4.83 -19.70 -11.51
CA ASP A 135 4.34 -19.84 -10.14
C ASP A 135 4.58 -18.53 -9.38
N VAL A 136 5.75 -17.91 -9.56
CA VAL A 136 6.07 -16.58 -8.99
C VAL A 136 5.13 -15.52 -9.55
N LEU A 137 4.83 -15.54 -10.85
CA LEU A 137 3.85 -14.64 -11.46
C LEU A 137 2.46 -14.86 -10.82
N GLY A 138 2.03 -16.10 -10.70
CA GLY A 138 0.76 -16.45 -10.06
C GLY A 138 0.66 -15.92 -8.63
N HIS A 139 1.72 -16.04 -7.84
CA HIS A 139 1.76 -15.51 -6.47
C HIS A 139 1.73 -13.97 -6.44
N LEU A 140 2.42 -13.26 -7.36
CA LEU A 140 2.34 -11.81 -7.45
C LEU A 140 0.94 -11.35 -7.88
N LEU A 141 0.29 -12.06 -8.80
CA LEU A 141 -1.09 -11.76 -9.18
C LEU A 141 -2.08 -12.03 -8.03
N LEU A 142 -1.88 -13.10 -7.25
CA LEU A 142 -2.66 -13.32 -6.03
C LEU A 142 -2.43 -12.22 -4.99
N ALA A 143 -1.20 -11.74 -4.84
CA ALA A 143 -0.89 -10.59 -3.99
C ALA A 143 -1.54 -9.30 -4.51
N THR A 144 -1.66 -9.14 -5.83
CA THR A 144 -2.32 -8.00 -6.48
C THR A 144 -3.83 -8.04 -6.25
N PHE A 145 -4.49 -9.15 -6.54
CA PHE A 145 -5.95 -9.25 -6.43
C PHE A 145 -6.42 -9.36 -4.97
N GLY A 146 -5.60 -9.94 -4.08
CA GLY A 146 -5.89 -10.10 -2.65
C GLY A 146 -5.41 -8.94 -1.76
N HIS A 147 -5.49 -7.71 -2.24
CA HIS A 147 -4.93 -6.49 -1.61
C HIS A 147 -5.65 -6.00 -0.33
N HIS A 148 -6.70 -6.67 0.15
CA HIS A 148 -7.46 -6.27 1.34
C HIS A 148 -6.80 -6.63 2.68
N GLY A 149 -5.53 -7.03 2.70
CA GLY A 149 -4.77 -7.32 3.92
C GLY A 149 -5.19 -8.60 4.66
N THR A 150 -6.06 -9.41 4.08
CA THR A 150 -6.45 -10.73 4.60
C THR A 150 -6.06 -11.82 3.60
N PRO A 151 -5.56 -12.99 4.08
CA PRO A 151 -5.27 -14.09 3.18
C PRO A 151 -6.51 -14.50 2.38
N VAL A 152 -6.35 -14.63 1.07
CA VAL A 152 -7.38 -15.12 0.18
C VAL A 152 -7.10 -16.56 -0.21
N THR A 153 -8.16 -17.37 -0.28
CA THR A 153 -8.07 -18.76 -0.73
C THR A 153 -9.01 -18.93 -1.92
N PRO A 154 -8.50 -19.42 -3.07
CA PRO A 154 -9.36 -19.69 -4.21
C PRO A 154 -10.49 -20.66 -3.85
N GLY A 155 -11.72 -20.30 -4.24
CA GLY A 155 -12.92 -21.10 -4.12
C GLY A 155 -13.41 -21.60 -5.46
N ALA A 156 -14.68 -22.01 -5.54
CA ALA A 156 -15.28 -22.43 -6.81
C ALA A 156 -15.40 -21.24 -7.77
N HIS A 157 -14.97 -21.46 -9.02
CA HIS A 157 -15.15 -20.47 -10.08
C HIS A 157 -16.63 -20.43 -10.52
N ASP A 158 -17.16 -19.22 -10.66
CA ASP A 158 -18.50 -18.97 -11.20
C ASP A 158 -18.41 -18.24 -12.55
N PRO A 159 -18.60 -18.93 -13.67
CA PRO A 159 -18.51 -18.32 -15.00
C PRO A 159 -19.59 -17.28 -15.26
N MET A 160 -20.76 -17.35 -14.61
CA MET A 160 -21.85 -16.39 -14.81
C MET A 160 -21.45 -14.95 -14.45
N LEU A 161 -20.47 -14.78 -13.57
CA LEU A 161 -19.98 -13.44 -13.20
C LEU A 161 -19.19 -12.77 -14.32
N TRP A 162 -18.72 -13.56 -15.30
CA TRP A 162 -17.86 -13.16 -16.42
C TRP A 162 -18.59 -13.11 -17.76
N GLU A 163 -19.85 -13.56 -17.80
CA GLU A 163 -20.64 -13.49 -19.01
C GLU A 163 -20.94 -12.04 -19.38
N ASP A 164 -20.90 -11.75 -20.69
CA ASP A 164 -21.37 -10.49 -21.23
C ASP A 164 -22.88 -10.33 -21.07
N SER A 165 -23.34 -9.11 -21.06
CA SER A 165 -24.74 -8.73 -21.02
C SER A 165 -25.02 -7.64 -22.05
N ASP A 166 -26.30 -7.31 -22.30
CA ASP A 166 -26.69 -6.23 -23.20
C ASP A 166 -26.03 -4.87 -22.81
N ASP A 167 -25.71 -4.70 -21.55
CA ASP A 167 -25.17 -3.44 -21.00
C ASP A 167 -23.64 -3.46 -20.84
N ARG A 168 -23.01 -4.63 -20.61
CA ARG A 168 -21.57 -4.73 -20.23
C ARG A 168 -20.93 -6.00 -20.75
N ASP A 169 -19.65 -5.86 -21.08
CA ASP A 169 -18.75 -6.91 -21.49
C ASP A 169 -17.51 -6.88 -20.57
N PRO A 170 -17.38 -7.81 -19.60
CA PRO A 170 -16.22 -7.88 -18.70
C PRO A 170 -14.89 -8.07 -19.43
N GLU A 171 -14.85 -8.85 -20.53
CA GLU A 171 -13.63 -9.06 -21.33
C GLU A 171 -13.16 -7.74 -21.98
N ALA A 172 -14.08 -6.99 -22.57
CA ALA A 172 -13.78 -5.66 -23.11
C ALA A 172 -13.33 -4.69 -22.01
N GLY A 173 -13.90 -4.80 -20.79
CA GLY A 173 -13.48 -4.03 -19.63
C GLY A 173 -12.04 -4.33 -19.21
N LEU A 174 -11.64 -5.60 -19.16
CA LEU A 174 -10.26 -6.03 -18.87
C LEU A 174 -9.28 -5.58 -19.97
N THR A 175 -9.65 -5.76 -21.24
CA THR A 175 -8.83 -5.35 -22.40
C THR A 175 -8.59 -3.84 -22.38
N ARG A 176 -9.63 -3.06 -22.04
CA ARG A 176 -9.49 -1.61 -21.92
C ARG A 176 -8.54 -1.23 -20.77
N LEU A 177 -8.60 -1.94 -19.65
CA LEU A 177 -7.69 -1.72 -18.52
C LEU A 177 -6.24 -2.02 -18.94
N ASP A 178 -5.96 -3.17 -19.55
CA ASP A 178 -4.62 -3.53 -20.06
C ASP A 178 -4.07 -2.48 -21.03
N THR A 179 -4.90 -2.02 -21.98
CA THR A 179 -4.51 -0.98 -22.94
C THR A 179 -3.99 0.27 -22.22
N HIS A 180 -4.73 0.77 -21.22
CA HIS A 180 -4.32 1.96 -20.47
C HIS A 180 -3.09 1.70 -19.59
N VAL A 181 -2.99 0.52 -18.97
CA VAL A 181 -1.80 0.17 -18.16
C VAL A 181 -0.52 0.19 -19.00
N ARG A 182 -0.58 -0.31 -20.25
CA ARG A 182 0.55 -0.24 -21.19
C ARG A 182 0.90 1.20 -21.59
N GLU A 183 -0.10 2.05 -21.78
CA GLU A 183 0.10 3.48 -22.05
C GLU A 183 0.72 4.20 -20.85
N TRP A 184 0.31 3.87 -19.64
CA TRP A 184 0.79 4.51 -18.39
C TRP A 184 2.20 4.08 -18.00
N PHE A 185 2.55 2.81 -18.26
CA PHE A 185 3.81 2.19 -17.85
C PHE A 185 4.52 1.46 -19.01
N PRO A 186 4.83 2.15 -20.13
CA PRO A 186 5.47 1.49 -21.28
C PRO A 186 6.81 0.84 -20.90
N ALA A 187 7.57 1.42 -19.97
CA ALA A 187 8.83 0.86 -19.51
C ALA A 187 8.67 -0.53 -18.86
N ALA A 188 7.50 -0.87 -18.34
CA ALA A 188 7.25 -2.20 -17.76
C ALA A 188 7.33 -3.31 -18.83
N TYR A 189 6.90 -3.00 -20.05
CA TYR A 189 6.79 -3.95 -21.17
C TYR A 189 7.99 -3.88 -22.12
N ASP A 190 8.48 -2.68 -22.43
CA ASP A 190 9.58 -2.45 -23.37
C ASP A 190 10.95 -2.50 -22.70
N GLY A 191 11.01 -2.32 -21.38
CA GLY A 191 12.24 -2.28 -20.61
C GLY A 191 12.78 -3.67 -20.29
N THR A 192 14.11 -3.76 -20.20
CA THR A 192 14.81 -4.97 -19.74
C THR A 192 15.25 -4.81 -18.31
N ALA A 193 14.93 -5.80 -17.47
CA ALA A 193 15.36 -5.89 -16.09
C ALA A 193 15.41 -7.36 -15.66
N PRO A 194 16.20 -7.71 -14.63
CA PRO A 194 16.15 -9.05 -14.03
C PRO A 194 14.73 -9.44 -13.64
N ALA A 195 14.40 -10.73 -13.72
CA ALA A 195 13.11 -11.23 -13.31
C ALA A 195 12.99 -11.26 -11.77
N PHE A 196 11.81 -10.92 -11.22
CA PHE A 196 11.56 -11.05 -9.78
C PHE A 196 11.72 -12.50 -9.33
N PRO A 197 12.50 -12.76 -8.27
CA PRO A 197 12.75 -14.12 -7.77
C PRO A 197 11.58 -14.63 -6.93
N ALA A 198 11.57 -15.95 -6.68
CA ALA A 198 10.63 -16.63 -5.80
C ALA A 198 10.92 -16.30 -4.33
N THR A 199 10.45 -15.17 -3.83
CA THR A 199 10.70 -14.70 -2.47
C THR A 199 9.38 -14.33 -1.78
N PRO A 200 8.84 -15.21 -0.89
CA PRO A 200 7.57 -14.92 -0.21
C PRO A 200 7.56 -13.61 0.56
N ALA A 201 8.68 -13.23 1.20
CA ALA A 201 8.78 -11.97 1.93
C ALA A 201 8.55 -10.75 1.01
N PHE A 202 9.10 -10.78 -0.21
CA PHE A 202 8.87 -9.73 -1.20
C PHE A 202 7.41 -9.67 -1.65
N GLN A 203 6.80 -10.82 -1.92
CA GLN A 203 5.40 -10.91 -2.36
C GLN A 203 4.44 -10.35 -1.28
N HIS A 204 4.68 -10.70 0.00
CA HIS A 204 3.90 -10.15 1.11
C HIS A 204 4.15 -8.65 1.32
N ALA A 205 5.39 -8.18 1.17
CA ALA A 205 5.69 -6.76 1.28
C ALA A 205 5.07 -5.96 0.13
N PHE A 206 5.07 -6.50 -1.09
CA PHE A 206 4.37 -5.90 -2.22
C PHE A 206 2.85 -5.84 -1.99
N ASN A 207 2.24 -6.91 -1.46
CA ASN A 207 0.82 -6.89 -1.08
C ASN A 207 0.53 -5.79 -0.03
N GLY A 208 1.39 -5.64 0.98
CA GLY A 208 1.28 -4.58 1.99
C GLY A 208 1.43 -3.18 1.40
N LEU A 209 2.39 -2.99 0.47
CA LEU A 209 2.57 -1.74 -0.26
C LEU A 209 1.33 -1.39 -1.08
N LEU A 210 0.78 -2.37 -1.80
CA LEU A 210 -0.42 -2.20 -2.61
C LEU A 210 -1.65 -1.90 -1.74
N THR A 211 -1.81 -2.57 -0.61
CA THR A 211 -2.86 -2.27 0.36
C THR A 211 -2.77 -0.81 0.85
N LEU A 212 -1.56 -0.34 1.17
CA LEU A 212 -1.34 1.06 1.54
C LEU A 212 -1.67 2.01 0.39
N ALA A 213 -1.23 1.66 -0.83
CA ALA A 213 -1.50 2.46 -2.03
C ALA A 213 -3.00 2.56 -2.33
N ASP A 214 -3.75 1.46 -2.17
CA ASP A 214 -5.21 1.48 -2.33
C ASP A 214 -5.89 2.34 -1.26
N TRP A 215 -5.47 2.27 0.00
CA TRP A 215 -6.01 3.14 1.05
C TRP A 215 -5.79 4.61 0.74
N ILE A 216 -4.58 5.00 0.31
CA ILE A 216 -4.26 6.40 -0.05
C ILE A 216 -5.03 6.81 -1.30
N GLY A 217 -5.01 6.01 -2.38
CA GLY A 217 -5.73 6.26 -3.63
C GLY A 217 -7.27 6.17 -3.48
N SER A 218 -7.73 5.70 -2.31
CA SER A 218 -9.14 5.64 -1.92
C SER A 218 -9.59 6.83 -1.09
N ASP A 219 -8.68 7.61 -0.54
CA ASP A 219 -9.00 8.77 0.29
C ASP A 219 -9.43 9.94 -0.60
N THR A 220 -10.70 10.32 -0.50
CA THR A 220 -11.29 11.41 -1.31
C THR A 220 -10.73 12.79 -0.97
N SER A 221 -9.99 12.95 0.13
CA SER A 221 -9.28 14.20 0.45
C SER A 221 -8.07 14.41 -0.46
N PHE A 222 -7.42 13.33 -0.91
CA PHE A 222 -6.33 13.37 -1.87
C PHE A 222 -6.82 13.08 -3.30
N PHE A 223 -7.72 12.12 -3.46
CA PHE A 223 -8.22 11.64 -4.75
C PHE A 223 -9.74 11.87 -4.87
N PRO A 224 -10.17 13.10 -5.16
CA PRO A 224 -11.59 13.37 -5.40
C PRO A 224 -12.10 12.59 -6.61
N PHE A 225 -13.37 12.25 -6.62
CA PHE A 225 -13.98 11.51 -7.72
C PHE A 225 -13.75 12.23 -9.05
N ALA A 226 -13.41 11.45 -10.08
CA ALA A 226 -13.06 12.00 -11.38
C ALA A 226 -14.30 12.38 -12.19
N ASP A 227 -14.36 13.61 -12.63
CA ASP A 227 -15.42 14.09 -13.53
C ASP A 227 -15.26 13.59 -14.97
N THR A 228 -14.03 13.32 -15.39
CA THR A 228 -13.69 12.84 -16.74
C THR A 228 -12.65 11.72 -16.69
N LEU A 229 -12.51 11.01 -17.82
CA LEU A 229 -11.43 10.03 -18.03
C LEU A 229 -10.29 10.60 -18.87
N ASP A 230 -10.26 11.92 -19.09
CA ASP A 230 -9.18 12.56 -19.81
C ASP A 230 -7.90 12.55 -18.97
N ALA A 231 -6.80 12.02 -19.52
CA ALA A 231 -5.49 11.93 -18.89
C ALA A 231 -5.52 11.47 -17.40
N PRO A 232 -6.17 10.34 -17.06
CA PRO A 232 -6.38 9.94 -15.67
C PRO A 232 -5.06 9.73 -14.92
N MET A 233 -4.01 9.22 -15.58
CA MET A 233 -2.71 8.96 -14.96
C MET A 233 -1.93 10.26 -14.66
N GLU A 234 -2.00 11.28 -15.52
CA GLU A 234 -1.32 12.56 -15.25
C GLU A 234 -1.89 13.22 -13.99
N ARG A 235 -3.22 13.25 -13.87
CA ARG A 235 -3.90 13.75 -12.68
C ARG A 235 -3.54 12.91 -11.45
N ALA A 236 -3.58 11.59 -11.56
CA ALA A 236 -3.28 10.67 -10.46
C ALA A 236 -1.86 10.85 -9.93
N ARG A 237 -0.86 11.03 -10.81
CA ARG A 237 0.54 11.30 -10.43
C ARG A 237 0.69 12.60 -9.63
N SER A 238 -0.03 13.65 -10.00
CA SER A 238 -0.02 14.91 -9.23
C SER A 238 -0.57 14.70 -7.83
N HIS A 239 -1.74 14.08 -7.70
CA HIS A 239 -2.37 13.79 -6.41
C HIS A 239 -1.54 12.81 -5.55
N ALA A 240 -0.92 11.80 -6.17
CA ALA A 240 -0.08 10.84 -5.46
C ALA A 240 1.16 11.50 -4.85
N ALA A 241 1.81 12.42 -5.58
CA ALA A 241 2.95 13.17 -5.06
C ALA A 241 2.54 14.02 -3.84
N GLU A 242 1.43 14.74 -3.94
CA GLU A 242 0.90 15.55 -2.84
C GLU A 242 0.53 14.69 -1.61
N ALA A 243 -0.11 13.52 -1.84
CA ALA A 243 -0.52 12.63 -0.77
C ALA A 243 0.69 12.03 -0.02
N VAL A 244 1.70 11.53 -0.75
CA VAL A 244 2.91 10.95 -0.14
C VAL A 244 3.66 12.00 0.69
N ASP A 245 3.78 13.22 0.17
CA ASP A 245 4.43 14.33 0.90
C ASP A 245 3.62 14.73 2.15
N ALA A 246 2.30 14.85 2.04
CA ALA A 246 1.42 15.22 3.14
C ALA A 246 1.34 14.17 4.27
N LEU A 247 1.52 12.89 3.92
CA LEU A 247 1.48 11.78 4.87
C LEU A 247 2.83 11.50 5.56
N PHE A 248 3.89 12.25 5.20
CA PHE A 248 5.24 12.09 5.77
C PHE A 248 5.74 10.63 5.70
N LEU A 249 5.55 9.97 4.57
CA LEU A 249 5.92 8.55 4.41
C LEU A 249 7.41 8.34 4.11
N ASP A 250 8.16 9.42 3.87
CA ASP A 250 9.62 9.38 3.76
C ASP A 250 10.28 9.72 5.11
N PRO A 251 10.97 8.77 5.76
CA PRO A 251 11.65 9.01 7.03
C PRO A 251 12.98 9.75 6.88
N ASP A 252 13.54 9.92 5.68
CA ASP A 252 14.89 10.44 5.48
C ASP A 252 15.02 11.90 5.88
N ALA A 253 14.02 12.73 5.60
CA ALA A 253 13.98 14.10 6.05
C ALA A 253 14.01 14.20 7.59
N SER A 254 13.18 13.41 8.28
CA SER A 254 13.17 13.33 9.75
C SER A 254 14.49 12.77 10.28
N ARG A 255 15.07 11.77 9.61
CA ARG A 255 16.35 11.17 9.99
C ARG A 255 17.49 12.17 9.89
N ALA A 256 17.55 12.95 8.81
CA ALA A 256 18.55 14.00 8.59
C ALA A 256 18.43 15.14 9.62
N ALA A 257 17.22 15.45 10.08
CA ALA A 257 16.96 16.49 11.07
C ALA A 257 17.33 16.08 12.51
N LEU A 258 17.50 14.78 12.77
CA LEU A 258 17.80 14.28 14.10
C LEU A 258 19.23 14.66 14.51
N SER A 259 19.37 15.45 15.59
CA SER A 259 20.67 15.89 16.10
C SER A 259 21.59 14.70 16.41
N ALA A 260 22.89 14.86 16.09
CA ALA A 260 23.91 13.87 16.40
C ALA A 260 23.99 13.53 17.90
N ASP A 261 23.71 14.53 18.74
CA ASP A 261 23.80 14.46 20.20
C ASP A 261 22.49 14.11 20.89
N SER A 262 21.46 13.64 20.15
CA SER A 262 20.18 13.26 20.74
C SER A 262 20.35 12.14 21.76
N GLY A 263 20.31 12.50 23.03
CA GLY A 263 20.50 11.63 24.18
C GLY A 263 19.24 11.48 25.04
N PHE A 264 19.40 10.88 26.22
CA PHE A 264 18.30 10.69 27.18
C PHE A 264 17.76 12.03 27.70
N ASP A 265 18.60 13.05 27.86
CA ASP A 265 18.24 14.39 28.24
C ASP A 265 17.21 15.04 27.31
N GLN A 266 17.38 14.86 25.99
CA GLN A 266 16.43 15.35 25.00
C GLN A 266 15.15 14.49 24.95
N ILE A 267 15.27 13.16 25.02
CA ILE A 267 14.12 12.26 25.04
C ILE A 267 13.22 12.57 26.25
N LEU A 268 13.83 12.80 27.42
CA LEU A 268 13.11 13.08 28.66
C LEU A 268 12.72 14.56 28.81
N GLY A 269 13.44 15.47 28.13
CA GLY A 269 13.31 16.92 28.34
C GLY A 269 13.86 17.36 29.68
N GLN A 270 14.85 16.66 30.20
CA GLN A 270 15.52 16.98 31.48
C GLN A 270 17.00 17.18 31.18
N PRO A 271 17.48 18.44 31.24
CA PRO A 271 18.89 18.72 31.11
C PRO A 271 19.70 17.98 32.19
N ASP A 272 20.88 17.54 31.83
CA ASP A 272 21.83 16.84 32.73
C ASP A 272 21.26 15.52 33.31
N TRP A 273 20.34 14.85 32.58
CA TRP A 273 19.84 13.54 33.02
C TRP A 273 20.95 12.50 33.03
N ASP A 274 21.15 11.89 34.21
CA ASP A 274 22.06 10.76 34.39
C ASP A 274 21.32 9.46 34.15
N PRO A 275 21.62 8.73 33.04
CA PRO A 275 20.87 7.51 32.68
C PRO A 275 21.00 6.43 33.73
N TYR A 276 19.93 5.72 33.99
CA TYR A 276 20.01 4.51 34.80
C TYR A 276 20.89 3.43 34.11
N PRO A 277 21.59 2.56 34.88
CA PRO A 277 22.45 1.52 34.30
C PRO A 277 21.77 0.66 33.23
N ILE A 278 20.45 0.39 33.40
CA ILE A 278 19.69 -0.38 32.44
C ILE A 278 19.47 0.39 31.13
N GLN A 279 19.33 1.70 31.18
CA GLN A 279 19.17 2.56 30.01
C GLN A 279 20.45 2.61 29.19
N GLU A 280 21.60 2.72 29.86
CA GLU A 280 22.91 2.66 29.21
C GLU A 280 23.15 1.28 28.58
N ALA A 281 22.87 0.23 29.33
CA ALA A 281 23.03 -1.15 28.82
C ALA A 281 22.22 -1.39 27.54
N VAL A 282 20.96 -0.91 27.46
CA VAL A 282 20.11 -1.03 26.28
C VAL A 282 20.59 -0.16 25.13
N ARG A 283 21.05 1.06 25.43
CA ARG A 283 21.64 1.96 24.43
C ARG A 283 22.84 1.31 23.76
N ASP A 284 23.69 0.66 24.53
CA ASP A 284 25.00 0.16 24.09
C ASP A 284 24.94 -1.26 23.47
N VAL A 285 23.77 -1.93 23.50
CA VAL A 285 23.58 -3.19 22.76
C VAL A 285 24.01 -3.01 21.30
N PRO A 286 24.83 -3.92 20.73
CA PRO A 286 25.28 -3.82 19.34
C PRO A 286 24.11 -3.67 18.35
N LEU A 287 24.37 -2.94 17.27
CA LEU A 287 23.45 -2.82 16.14
C LEU A 287 23.74 -3.95 15.15
N HIS A 288 22.70 -4.52 14.58
CA HIS A 288 22.79 -5.58 13.58
C HIS A 288 21.97 -5.15 12.37
N ASP A 289 22.56 -5.26 11.17
CA ASP A 289 21.89 -4.83 9.91
C ASP A 289 20.68 -5.73 9.57
N ASN A 290 20.69 -6.97 10.00
CA ASN A 290 19.61 -7.93 9.75
C ASN A 290 18.52 -7.94 10.86
N GLY A 291 18.49 -6.91 11.71
CA GLY A 291 17.58 -6.86 12.83
C GLY A 291 17.96 -7.75 14.01
N GLY A 292 17.06 -7.91 14.98
CA GLY A 292 17.29 -8.71 16.16
C GLY A 292 16.15 -8.65 17.15
N LEU A 293 16.12 -9.62 18.07
CA LEU A 293 15.23 -9.66 19.21
C LEU A 293 16.02 -9.25 20.46
N ALA A 294 15.51 -8.27 21.20
CA ALA A 294 16.05 -7.90 22.51
C ALA A 294 14.96 -8.08 23.57
N VAL A 295 15.31 -8.71 24.69
CA VAL A 295 14.44 -8.85 25.86
C VAL A 295 14.98 -7.95 26.97
N LEU A 296 14.14 -7.02 27.46
CA LEU A 296 14.48 -6.11 28.53
C LEU A 296 13.65 -6.43 29.78
N GLU A 297 14.26 -7.05 30.76
CA GLU A 297 13.68 -7.32 32.07
C GLU A 297 14.23 -6.34 33.12
N SER A 298 13.33 -5.65 33.81
CA SER A 298 13.68 -4.72 34.88
C SER A 298 12.45 -4.34 35.68
N ASP A 299 12.64 -3.80 36.88
CA ASP A 299 11.57 -3.35 37.76
C ASP A 299 10.67 -2.27 37.16
N THR A 300 9.44 -2.14 37.67
CA THR A 300 8.55 -1.04 37.29
C THR A 300 9.19 0.29 37.71
N GLY A 301 9.13 1.28 36.80
CA GLY A 301 9.73 2.60 37.06
C GLY A 301 11.22 2.72 36.73
N SER A 302 11.87 1.66 36.26
CA SER A 302 13.29 1.68 35.87
C SER A 302 13.62 2.40 34.56
N GLY A 303 12.62 3.02 33.90
CA GLY A 303 12.84 3.77 32.65
C GLY A 303 12.93 2.90 31.39
N LYS A 304 12.26 1.74 31.36
CA LYS A 304 12.24 0.85 30.18
C LYS A 304 11.75 1.52 28.89
N THR A 305 10.73 2.37 29.00
CA THR A 305 10.19 3.10 27.83
C THR A 305 11.23 4.06 27.25
N GLU A 306 11.93 4.80 28.09
CA GLU A 306 13.00 5.72 27.68
C GLU A 306 14.18 4.94 27.08
N ALA A 307 14.52 3.78 27.65
CA ALA A 307 15.54 2.90 27.10
C ALA A 307 15.16 2.42 25.68
N ALA A 308 13.89 2.02 25.49
CA ALA A 308 13.38 1.61 24.17
C ALA A 308 13.40 2.77 23.17
N LEU A 309 12.98 3.97 23.57
CA LEU A 309 13.04 5.19 22.73
C LEU A 309 14.48 5.55 22.36
N ALA A 310 15.41 5.52 23.31
CA ALA A 310 16.82 5.80 23.03
C ALA A 310 17.41 4.77 22.04
N ARG A 311 17.05 3.48 22.20
CA ARG A 311 17.42 2.43 21.26
C ARG A 311 16.85 2.70 19.87
N TYR A 312 15.56 3.04 19.78
CA TYR A 312 14.91 3.42 18.53
C TYR A 312 15.61 4.59 17.84
N VAL A 313 15.87 5.69 18.56
CA VAL A 313 16.58 6.87 18.03
C VAL A 313 17.94 6.49 17.43
N ARG A 314 18.68 5.60 18.09
CA ARG A 314 19.97 5.12 17.59
C ARG A 314 19.84 4.26 16.33
N LEU A 315 18.85 3.35 16.27
CA LEU A 315 18.55 2.53 15.10
C LEU A 315 18.04 3.38 13.93
N PHE A 316 17.13 4.33 14.21
CA PHE A 316 16.56 5.25 13.23
C PHE A 316 17.63 6.13 12.59
N ARG A 317 18.52 6.73 13.41
CA ARG A 317 19.65 7.51 12.90
C ARG A 317 20.58 6.73 11.97
N LYS A 318 20.75 5.43 12.21
CA LYS A 318 21.57 4.55 11.38
C LYS A 318 20.85 4.01 10.15
N GLY A 319 19.60 4.38 9.93
CA GLY A 319 18.80 3.88 8.81
C GLY A 319 18.42 2.39 8.93
N LEU A 320 18.55 1.79 10.12
CA LEU A 320 18.24 0.39 10.36
C LEU A 320 16.75 0.15 10.63
N VAL A 321 16.02 1.19 10.99
CA VAL A 321 14.56 1.17 11.15
C VAL A 321 13.96 2.49 10.63
N ASP A 322 12.70 2.46 10.24
CA ASP A 322 12.01 3.59 9.62
C ASP A 322 10.86 4.12 10.47
N GLY A 323 10.42 3.34 11.45
CA GLY A 323 9.35 3.69 12.36
C GLY A 323 9.42 2.90 13.66
N LEU A 324 8.52 3.23 14.59
CA LEU A 324 8.40 2.57 15.88
C LEU A 324 6.95 2.20 16.12
N TYR A 325 6.71 0.96 16.49
CA TYR A 325 5.40 0.47 16.91
C TYR A 325 5.45 -0.03 18.35
N PHE A 326 4.59 0.53 19.22
CA PHE A 326 4.41 0.05 20.57
C PHE A 326 3.13 -0.77 20.70
N ALA A 327 3.25 -2.06 21.01
CA ALA A 327 2.13 -2.90 21.39
C ALA A 327 1.95 -2.91 22.91
N VAL A 328 0.80 -2.48 23.39
CA VAL A 328 0.48 -2.44 24.83
C VAL A 328 -0.90 -3.06 25.10
N PRO A 329 -1.12 -3.68 26.27
CA PRO A 329 -2.30 -4.50 26.50
C PRO A 329 -3.59 -3.71 26.75
N THR A 330 -3.53 -2.39 27.01
CA THR A 330 -4.71 -1.59 27.35
C THR A 330 -4.72 -0.25 26.63
N ARG A 331 -5.93 0.26 26.32
CA ARG A 331 -6.12 1.60 25.73
C ARG A 331 -5.53 2.71 26.60
N THR A 332 -5.70 2.64 27.93
CA THR A 332 -5.15 3.64 28.86
C THR A 332 -3.62 3.69 28.77
N ALA A 333 -2.97 2.52 28.69
CA ALA A 333 -1.51 2.48 28.51
C ALA A 333 -1.10 3.03 27.14
N ALA A 334 -1.88 2.76 26.08
CA ALA A 334 -1.64 3.31 24.75
C ALA A 334 -1.71 4.84 24.76
N THR A 335 -2.76 5.43 25.36
CA THR A 335 -2.90 6.90 25.45
C THR A 335 -1.75 7.56 26.23
N GLN A 336 -1.39 7.00 27.40
CA GLN A 336 -0.28 7.53 28.19
C GLN A 336 1.06 7.42 27.46
N LEU A 337 1.27 6.32 26.73
CA LEU A 337 2.48 6.13 25.92
C LEU A 337 2.52 7.07 24.73
N HIS A 338 1.39 7.25 24.03
CA HIS A 338 1.25 8.20 22.93
C HIS A 338 1.64 9.62 23.34
N ASP A 339 1.15 10.11 24.49
CA ASP A 339 1.51 11.45 25.01
C ASP A 339 3.00 11.57 25.27
N ARG A 340 3.63 10.54 25.86
CA ARG A 340 5.06 10.51 26.15
C ARG A 340 5.90 10.50 24.87
N VAL A 341 5.54 9.66 23.90
CA VAL A 341 6.22 9.58 22.60
C VAL A 341 6.07 10.89 21.83
N THR A 342 4.86 11.46 21.79
CA THR A 342 4.60 12.75 21.16
C THR A 342 5.45 13.86 21.78
N ALA A 343 5.56 13.90 23.10
CA ALA A 343 6.42 14.87 23.79
C ALA A 343 7.92 14.68 23.46
N ALA A 344 8.39 13.43 23.36
CA ALA A 344 9.76 13.14 22.96
C ALA A 344 10.03 13.54 21.49
N VAL A 345 9.14 13.20 20.57
CA VAL A 345 9.22 13.56 19.15
C VAL A 345 9.27 15.10 18.97
N LYS A 346 8.44 15.84 19.70
CA LYS A 346 8.47 17.32 19.69
C LYS A 346 9.80 17.92 20.13
N ARG A 347 10.56 17.25 20.98
CA ARG A 347 11.89 17.71 21.43
C ARG A 347 13.02 17.27 20.49
N LEU A 348 12.86 16.09 19.87
CA LEU A 348 13.89 15.49 19.02
C LEU A 348 13.92 16.07 17.60
N PHE A 349 12.77 16.55 17.09
CA PHE A 349 12.62 16.95 15.70
C PHE A 349 12.07 18.38 15.55
N PRO A 350 12.56 19.17 14.58
CA PRO A 350 11.94 20.42 14.16
C PRO A 350 10.47 20.20 13.73
N GLU A 351 9.66 21.26 13.81
CA GLU A 351 8.22 21.15 13.59
C GLU A 351 7.85 20.65 12.17
N ASP A 352 8.56 21.13 11.17
CA ASP A 352 8.39 20.82 9.74
C ASP A 352 8.94 19.46 9.31
N GLN A 353 9.73 18.80 10.17
CA GLN A 353 10.35 17.49 9.89
C GLN A 353 10.02 16.45 10.96
N ARG A 354 8.97 16.71 11.70
CA ARG A 354 8.54 15.85 12.80
C ARG A 354 7.75 14.65 12.27
N PRO A 355 8.20 13.40 12.54
CA PRO A 355 7.45 12.23 12.15
C PRO A 355 6.08 12.20 12.84
N PRO A 356 5.01 11.69 12.17
CA PRO A 356 3.71 11.58 12.78
C PRO A 356 3.71 10.56 13.93
N VAL A 357 2.95 10.86 14.98
CA VAL A 357 2.69 9.95 16.10
C VAL A 357 1.19 9.68 16.12
N VAL A 358 0.80 8.44 15.91
CA VAL A 358 -0.60 8.01 15.84
C VAL A 358 -0.92 6.96 16.89
N GLN A 359 -2.19 6.88 17.32
CA GLN A 359 -2.68 5.90 18.31
C GLN A 359 -3.80 5.06 17.71
#